data_e346bf7fc2fa9e50f6a9a9187827e707
#
_entry.id   e346bf7fc2fa9e50f6a9a9187827e707
#
_cell.length_a   1.000
_cell.length_b   1.000
_cell.length_c   1.000
_cell.angle_alpha   90.00
_cell.angle_beta   90.00
_cell.angle_gamma   90.00
#
_symmetry.space_group_name_H-M   'P 1'
#
loop_
_entity.id
_entity.type
_entity.pdbx_description
1 polymer ?
#
loop_
_entity_poly.entity_id
_entity_poly.type
_entity_poly.pdbx_seq_one_letter_code
_entity_poly.pdbx_strand_id
1 'polypeptide(L)'
;LSYNELPSYFDQNWKPQEKFGCLTGEVQFAILFMETYKIKNDQSYLSSAYNLINRIGVDMSATGGIPGSRPIYGDLLHNRGYCRLSYINWAAKFTADAEMLFLSIWK
;
A
#
# COMPACT_ATOMS: atom_id res chain seq x y z
N LEU A 1 0.22 2.26 14.65
CA LEU A 1 -0.22 1.50 13.47
C LEU A 1 0.99 1.02 12.68
N SER A 2 1.31 -0.25 12.78
CA SER A 2 2.30 -0.87 11.90
C SER A 2 1.61 -1.98 11.12
N TYR A 3 1.24 -1.67 9.88
CA TYR A 3 0.71 -2.66 8.98
C TYR A 3 1.82 -3.08 8.02
N ASN A 4 2.33 -4.29 8.18
CA ASN A 4 3.23 -4.87 7.20
C ASN A 4 2.48 -5.37 5.97
N GLU A 5 1.20 -5.69 6.14
CA GLU A 5 0.30 -6.09 5.07
C GLU A 5 -1.09 -5.53 5.35
N LEU A 6 -1.68 -4.91 4.35
CA LEU A 6 -2.99 -4.30 4.46
C LEU A 6 -3.98 -5.09 3.59
N PRO A 7 -4.93 -5.85 4.19
CA PRO A 7 -5.97 -6.53 3.43
C PRO A 7 -6.87 -5.54 2.69
N SER A 8 -7.42 -5.97 1.55
CA SER A 8 -8.24 -5.11 0.69
C SER A 8 -9.59 -4.75 1.28
N TYR A 9 -10.15 -5.67 2.05
CA TYR A 9 -11.50 -5.52 2.61
C TYR A 9 -11.53 -5.88 4.08
N PHE A 10 -12.33 -5.14 4.83
CA PHE A 10 -12.60 -5.37 6.24
C PHE A 10 -14.10 -5.43 6.48
N ASP A 11 -14.51 -6.17 7.50
CA ASP A 11 -15.89 -6.13 7.97
C ASP A 11 -16.15 -4.91 8.87
N GLN A 12 -17.38 -4.79 9.38
CA GLN A 12 -17.78 -3.69 10.26
C GLN A 12 -16.99 -3.65 11.59
N ASN A 13 -16.31 -4.74 11.96
CA ASN A 13 -15.47 -4.84 13.14
C ASN A 13 -13.98 -4.72 12.83
N TRP A 14 -13.63 -4.28 11.62
CA TRP A 14 -12.27 -4.11 11.12
C TRP A 14 -11.49 -5.43 11.02
N LYS A 15 -12.19 -6.56 10.86
CA LYS A 15 -11.54 -7.84 10.60
C LYS A 15 -11.29 -8.02 9.12
N PRO A 16 -10.09 -8.47 8.73
CA PRO A 16 -9.77 -8.75 7.32
C PRO A 16 -10.72 -9.80 6.73
N GLN A 17 -11.24 -9.52 5.54
CA GLN A 17 -12.15 -10.41 4.83
C GLN A 17 -11.52 -11.10 3.64
N GLU A 18 -10.38 -10.61 3.15
CA GLU A 18 -9.72 -11.16 1.98
C GLU A 18 -8.24 -11.43 2.24
N LYS A 19 -7.68 -12.37 1.48
CA LYS A 19 -6.27 -12.76 1.58
C LYS A 19 -5.42 -12.11 0.49
N PHE A 20 -5.80 -10.93 0.04
CA PHE A 20 -5.00 -10.16 -0.89
C PHE A 20 -4.97 -8.69 -0.49
N GLY A 21 -3.90 -8.00 -0.88
CA GLY A 21 -3.78 -6.56 -0.73
C GLY A 21 -4.06 -5.86 -2.05
N CYS A 22 -4.72 -4.71 -1.99
CA CYS A 22 -4.91 -3.81 -3.12
C CYS A 22 -3.80 -2.76 -3.08
N LEU A 23 -2.88 -2.78 -4.06
CA LEU A 23 -1.73 -1.89 -4.01
C LEU A 23 -2.12 -0.42 -4.11
N THR A 24 -3.14 -0.10 -4.91
CA THR A 24 -3.69 1.27 -4.97
C THR A 24 -4.17 1.72 -3.59
N GLY A 25 -4.89 0.86 -2.87
CA GLY A 25 -5.34 1.15 -1.51
C GLY A 25 -4.19 1.35 -0.53
N GLU A 26 -3.18 0.49 -0.60
CA GLU A 26 -1.99 0.61 0.26
C GLU A 26 -1.28 1.95 0.06
N VAL A 27 -1.11 2.37 -1.18
CA VAL A 27 -0.48 3.66 -1.50
C VAL A 27 -1.32 4.82 -1.00
N GLN A 28 -2.64 4.75 -1.15
CA GLN A 28 -3.54 5.78 -0.65
C GLN A 28 -3.48 5.87 0.88
N PHE A 29 -3.36 4.74 1.58
CA PHE A 29 -3.11 4.75 3.02
C PHE A 29 -1.75 5.36 3.37
N ALA A 30 -0.71 5.10 2.57
CA ALA A 30 0.58 5.74 2.79
C ALA A 30 0.47 7.27 2.69
N ILE A 31 -0.26 7.77 1.71
CA ILE A 31 -0.51 9.21 1.57
C ILE A 31 -1.29 9.74 2.79
N LEU A 32 -2.34 9.02 3.22
CA LEU A 32 -3.12 9.40 4.39
C LEU A 32 -2.26 9.46 5.65
N PHE A 33 -1.38 8.48 5.85
CA PHE A 33 -0.47 8.48 7.00
C PHE A 33 0.50 9.66 6.96
N MET A 34 1.02 10.00 5.79
CA MET A 34 1.92 11.15 5.66
C MET A 34 1.20 12.48 5.92
N GLU A 35 -0.03 12.63 5.44
CA GLU A 35 -0.83 13.82 5.74
C GLU A 35 -1.16 13.91 7.24
N THR A 36 -1.45 12.77 7.87
CA THR A 36 -1.67 12.71 9.32
C THR A 36 -0.40 13.05 10.09
N TYR A 37 0.75 12.60 9.64
CA TYR A 37 2.05 12.96 10.22
C TYR A 37 2.26 14.49 10.21
N LYS A 38 1.92 15.14 9.10
CA LYS A 38 2.08 16.60 8.98
C LYS A 38 1.24 17.35 10.02
N ILE A 39 0.10 16.79 10.42
CA ILE A 39 -0.81 17.40 11.41
C ILE A 39 -0.39 17.06 12.83
N LYS A 40 -0.10 15.78 13.11
CA LYS A 40 0.13 15.28 14.46
C LYS A 40 1.60 15.22 14.87
N ASN A 41 2.53 15.28 13.92
CA ASN A 41 3.97 15.16 14.13
C ASN A 41 4.36 13.88 14.91
N ASP A 42 3.62 12.79 14.67
CA ASP A 42 3.87 11.49 15.27
C ASP A 42 4.59 10.59 14.28
N GLN A 43 5.82 10.22 14.58
CA GLN A 43 6.71 9.45 13.71
C GLN A 43 6.16 8.08 13.34
N SER A 44 5.24 7.52 14.11
CA SER A 44 4.64 6.21 13.79
C SER A 44 3.89 6.24 12.46
N TYR A 45 3.24 7.36 12.14
CA TYR A 45 2.55 7.52 10.84
C TYR A 45 3.54 7.54 9.68
N LEU A 46 4.66 8.24 9.84
CA LEU A 46 5.68 8.29 8.80
C LEU A 46 6.34 6.93 8.58
N SER A 47 6.60 6.19 9.65
CA SER A 47 7.14 4.83 9.58
C SER A 47 6.18 3.88 8.88
N SER A 48 4.88 3.97 9.18
CA SER A 48 3.85 3.14 8.52
C SER A 48 3.77 3.45 7.02
N ALA A 49 3.82 4.73 6.66
CA ALA A 49 3.84 5.15 5.25
C ALA A 49 5.07 4.60 4.52
N TYR A 50 6.24 4.72 5.14
CA TYR A 50 7.49 4.20 4.58
C TYR A 50 7.40 2.70 4.31
N ASN A 51 6.86 1.93 5.25
CA ASN A 51 6.75 0.48 5.10
C ASN A 51 5.85 0.10 3.93
N LEU A 52 4.72 0.80 3.75
CA LEU A 52 3.81 0.55 2.62
C LEU A 52 4.48 0.89 1.28
N ILE A 53 5.14 2.05 1.19
CA ILE A 53 5.84 2.47 -0.04
C ILE A 53 6.96 1.50 -0.37
N ASN A 54 7.74 1.08 0.62
CA ASN A 54 8.85 0.17 0.43
C ASN A 54 8.38 -1.20 -0.08
N ARG A 55 7.26 -1.71 0.42
CA ARG A 55 6.70 -2.96 -0.06
C ARG A 55 6.30 -2.88 -1.53
N ILE A 56 5.72 -1.78 -1.96
CA ILE A 56 5.37 -1.57 -3.37
C ILE A 56 6.63 -1.55 -4.24
N GLY A 57 7.72 -0.96 -3.76
CA GLY A 57 9.01 -1.01 -4.43
C GLY A 57 9.54 -2.43 -4.60
N VAL A 58 9.35 -3.28 -3.60
CA VAL A 58 9.71 -4.71 -3.68
C VAL A 58 8.85 -5.41 -4.74
N ASP A 59 7.54 -5.18 -4.75
CA ASP A 59 6.65 -5.76 -5.77
C ASP A 59 7.05 -5.32 -7.18
N MET A 60 7.34 -4.04 -7.37
CA MET A 60 7.76 -3.49 -8.65
C MET A 60 9.08 -4.14 -9.12
N SER A 61 10.05 -4.32 -8.23
CA SER A 61 11.32 -4.97 -8.55
C SER A 61 11.14 -6.44 -8.95
N ALA A 62 10.19 -7.13 -8.32
CA ALA A 62 9.93 -8.54 -8.60
C ALA A 62 9.19 -8.77 -9.91
N THR A 63 8.32 -7.83 -10.32
CA THR A 63 7.39 -8.01 -11.45
C THR A 63 7.67 -7.10 -12.63
N GLY A 64 8.49 -6.06 -12.47
CA GLY A 64 8.77 -5.05 -13.50
C GLY A 64 7.70 -3.98 -13.63
N GLY A 65 6.67 -4.00 -12.80
CA GLY A 65 5.59 -3.02 -12.77
C GLY A 65 4.88 -3.03 -11.44
N ILE A 66 3.85 -2.20 -11.28
CA ILE A 66 3.06 -2.15 -10.04
C ILE A 66 1.75 -2.90 -10.28
N PRO A 67 1.60 -4.12 -9.72
CA PRO A 67 0.38 -4.91 -9.92
C PRO A 67 -0.81 -4.29 -9.17
N GLY A 68 -2.03 -4.64 -9.58
CA GLY A 68 -3.25 -4.18 -8.94
C GLY A 68 -3.45 -4.78 -7.56
N SER A 69 -3.01 -6.03 -7.37
CA SER A 69 -3.16 -6.73 -6.11
C SER A 69 -1.96 -7.64 -5.82
N ARG A 70 -1.80 -7.96 -4.55
CA ARG A 70 -0.75 -8.86 -4.03
C ARG A 70 -1.41 -9.91 -3.15
N PRO A 71 -1.05 -11.20 -3.28
CA PRO A 71 -1.51 -12.20 -2.33
C PRO A 71 -0.90 -11.94 -0.94
N ILE A 72 -1.72 -12.04 0.08
CA ILE A 72 -1.26 -12.01 1.47
C ILE A 72 -0.83 -13.41 1.85
N TYR A 73 0.21 -13.52 2.67
CA TYR A 73 0.80 -14.79 3.13
C TYR A 73 1.41 -15.64 2.01
N GLY A 74 1.71 -15.03 0.85
CA GLY A 74 2.34 -15.74 -0.26
C GLY A 74 1.44 -16.72 -1.00
N ASP A 75 0.14 -16.70 -0.75
CA ASP A 75 -0.81 -17.63 -1.35
C ASP A 75 -1.40 -17.08 -2.64
N LEU A 76 -0.75 -17.37 -3.76
CA LEU A 76 -1.18 -16.92 -5.09
C LEU A 76 -2.57 -17.47 -5.47
N LEU A 77 -2.95 -18.62 -4.96
CA LEU A 77 -4.24 -19.25 -5.29
C LEU A 77 -5.41 -18.46 -4.68
N HIS A 78 -5.17 -17.71 -3.61
CA HIS A 78 -6.17 -16.89 -2.94
C HIS A 78 -6.17 -15.44 -3.37
N ASN A 79 -5.32 -15.06 -4.35
CA ASN A 79 -5.35 -13.72 -4.92
C ASN A 79 -6.50 -13.62 -5.94
N ARG A 80 -7.71 -13.39 -5.44
CA ARG A 80 -8.94 -13.28 -6.27
C ARG A 80 -9.32 -11.84 -6.55
N GLY A 81 -8.47 -10.92 -6.19
CA GLY A 81 -8.91 -9.59 -5.96
C GLY A 81 -8.78 -8.63 -7.12
N TYR A 82 -8.64 -7.41 -6.73
CA TYR A 82 -8.68 -6.21 -7.54
C TYR A 82 -7.59 -6.20 -8.61
N CYS A 83 -8.01 -6.17 -9.89
CA CYS A 83 -7.11 -6.14 -11.06
C CYS A 83 -6.02 -7.20 -11.00
N ARG A 84 -6.41 -8.42 -10.67
CA ARG A 84 -5.50 -9.55 -10.60
C ARG A 84 -4.75 -9.74 -11.93
N LEU A 85 -3.45 -10.02 -11.83
CA LEU A 85 -2.55 -10.28 -12.97
C LEU A 85 -2.46 -9.12 -13.98
N SER A 86 -2.71 -7.89 -13.55
CA SER A 86 -2.59 -6.72 -14.40
C SER A 86 -1.86 -5.58 -13.70
N TYR A 87 -1.26 -4.70 -14.51
CA TYR A 87 -0.66 -3.46 -14.07
C TYR A 87 -1.61 -2.31 -14.43
N ILE A 88 -2.06 -1.56 -13.44
CA ILE A 88 -3.06 -0.52 -13.64
C ILE A 88 -2.45 0.87 -13.48
N ASN A 89 -2.88 1.81 -14.33
CA ASN A 89 -2.31 3.15 -14.37
C ASN A 89 -2.43 3.90 -13.04
N TRP A 90 -3.56 3.78 -12.37
CA TRP A 90 -3.78 4.51 -11.12
C TRP A 90 -2.93 3.98 -9.97
N ALA A 91 -2.54 2.69 -9.97
CA ALA A 91 -1.58 2.19 -8.99
C ALA A 91 -0.23 2.89 -9.16
N ALA A 92 0.26 3.03 -10.39
CA ALA A 92 1.49 3.75 -10.70
C ALA A 92 1.38 5.25 -10.36
N LYS A 93 0.25 5.86 -10.71
CA LYS A 93 0.00 7.29 -10.45
C LYS A 93 0.04 7.60 -8.95
N PHE A 94 -0.71 6.85 -8.15
CA PHE A 94 -0.73 7.07 -6.70
C PHE A 94 0.60 6.71 -6.04
N THR A 95 1.34 5.73 -6.56
CA THR A 95 2.68 5.42 -6.07
C THR A 95 3.62 6.61 -6.29
N ALA A 96 3.61 7.21 -7.48
CA ALA A 96 4.40 8.39 -7.76
C ALA A 96 4.03 9.56 -6.84
N ASP A 97 2.74 9.79 -6.61
CA ASP A 97 2.26 10.83 -5.69
C ASP A 97 2.77 10.59 -4.26
N ALA A 98 2.71 9.34 -3.79
CA ALA A 98 3.18 8.97 -2.45
C ALA A 98 4.67 9.18 -2.29
N GLU A 99 5.46 8.78 -3.29
CA GLU A 99 6.92 8.96 -3.26
C GLU A 99 7.31 10.44 -3.26
N MET A 100 6.65 11.25 -4.07
CA MET A 100 6.90 12.69 -4.10
C MET A 100 6.55 13.35 -2.77
N LEU A 101 5.44 12.96 -2.16
CA LEU A 101 5.05 13.47 -0.85
C LEU A 101 6.06 13.04 0.22
N PHE A 102 6.49 11.78 0.21
CA PHE A 102 7.49 11.28 1.15
C PHE A 102 8.80 12.07 1.06
N LEU A 103 9.29 12.28 -0.16
CA LEU A 103 10.52 13.06 -0.38
C LEU A 103 10.37 14.50 0.12
N SER A 104 9.21 15.11 -0.02
CA SER A 104 8.97 16.48 0.47
C SER A 104 9.01 16.57 1.99
N ILE A 105 8.58 15.52 2.69
CA ILE A 105 8.58 15.45 4.16
C ILE A 105 9.97 15.13 4.69
N TRP A 106 10.70 14.26 4.01
CA TRP A 106 12.00 13.75 4.45
C TRP A 106 13.12 14.81 4.45
N LYS A 107 12.94 15.90 3.78
CA LYS A 107 13.95 16.97 3.73
C LYS A 107 14.32 17.56 5.07
#